data_c7cd025e0393bd12840c409f1f446255
#
_entry.id   c7cd025e0393bd12840c409f1f446255
#
_cell.length_a   1.000
_cell.length_b   1.000
_cell.length_c   1.000
_cell.angle_alpha   90.00
_cell.angle_beta   90.00
_cell.angle_gamma   90.00
#
_symmetry.space_group_name_H-M   'P 1'
#
loop_
_entity.id
_entity.type
_entity.pdbx_description
1 polymer ?
#
loop_
_entity_poly.entity_id
_entity_poly.type
_entity_poly.pdbx_seq_one_letter_code
_entity_poly.pdbx_strand_id
1 'polypeptide(L)'
;MGARGVLGQAIYDYSQEREDFWAISADLGHASGLKRFEELYPGRYVNIGIAEQNLIGVAAGVAKDGTPVVATTYAPFASMRCADQIRNYMGYMKLNVKVVGMDSGMIQSNFGASHYGIEDMGLLRMIPNVTVICPSDGQA
;
A
#
# COMPACT_ATOMS: atom_id res chain seq x y z
N MET A 1 -15.80 12.17 4.27
CA MET A 1 -15.33 10.80 4.02
C MET A 1 -14.03 10.61 4.78
N GLY A 2 -13.83 9.50 5.50
CA GLY A 2 -12.56 9.26 6.19
C GLY A 2 -11.44 8.85 5.21
N ALA A 3 -10.17 8.86 5.66
CA ALA A 3 -9.00 8.59 4.81
C ALA A 3 -9.12 7.30 3.97
N ARG A 4 -9.63 6.22 4.56
CA ARG A 4 -9.89 4.94 3.85
C ARG A 4 -10.88 5.10 2.70
N GLY A 5 -11.95 5.84 2.90
CA GLY A 5 -12.93 6.09 1.85
C GLY A 5 -12.39 6.99 0.73
N VAL A 6 -11.53 7.94 1.07
CA VAL A 6 -10.85 8.79 0.08
C VAL A 6 -9.88 7.97 -0.76
N LEU A 7 -9.07 7.10 -0.14
CA LEU A 7 -8.19 6.20 -0.87
C LEU A 7 -8.97 5.29 -1.82
N GLY A 8 -10.06 4.67 -1.34
CA GLY A 8 -10.90 3.82 -2.18
C GLY A 8 -11.51 4.55 -3.37
N GLN A 9 -11.94 5.80 -3.17
CA GLN A 9 -12.47 6.63 -4.26
C GLN A 9 -11.37 7.01 -5.25
N ALA A 10 -10.20 7.44 -4.78
CA ALA A 10 -9.07 7.78 -5.64
C ALA A 10 -8.60 6.59 -6.49
N ILE A 11 -8.54 5.40 -5.90
CA ILE A 11 -8.21 4.16 -6.63
C ILE A 11 -9.27 3.85 -7.68
N TYR A 12 -10.56 3.98 -7.33
CA TYR A 12 -11.64 3.79 -8.27
C TYR A 12 -11.55 4.79 -9.44
N ASP A 13 -11.39 6.08 -9.17
CA ASP A 13 -11.31 7.11 -10.21
C ASP A 13 -10.11 6.87 -11.13
N TYR A 14 -8.95 6.57 -10.57
CA TYR A 14 -7.75 6.23 -11.36
C TYR A 14 -7.96 4.98 -12.23
N SER A 15 -8.69 3.99 -11.73
CA SER A 15 -8.98 2.75 -12.46
C SER A 15 -9.89 2.94 -13.67
N GLN A 16 -10.62 4.05 -13.74
CA GLN A 16 -11.43 4.42 -14.90
C GLN A 16 -10.56 4.95 -16.05
N GLU A 17 -9.42 5.55 -15.71
CA GLU A 17 -8.47 6.10 -16.67
C GLU A 17 -7.42 5.07 -17.12
N ARG A 18 -7.21 4.01 -16.32
CA ARG A 18 -6.14 3.02 -16.53
C ARG A 18 -6.67 1.60 -16.38
N GLU A 19 -6.93 0.96 -17.51
CA GLU A 19 -7.41 -0.44 -17.54
C GLU A 19 -6.36 -1.47 -17.08
N ASP A 20 -5.08 -1.10 -17.10
CA ASP A 20 -3.95 -1.95 -16.68
C ASP A 20 -3.59 -1.84 -15.19
N PHE A 21 -4.27 -0.97 -14.42
CA PHE A 21 -3.99 -0.74 -13.00
C PHE A 21 -4.39 -1.91 -12.11
N TRP A 22 -3.52 -2.28 -11.17
CA TRP A 22 -3.72 -3.37 -10.21
C TRP A 22 -3.76 -2.86 -8.77
N ALA A 23 -4.62 -3.47 -7.94
CA ALA A 23 -4.65 -3.27 -6.50
C ALA A 23 -4.41 -4.59 -5.77
N ILE A 24 -3.47 -4.58 -4.82
CA ILE A 24 -3.09 -5.77 -4.05
C ILE A 24 -3.20 -5.44 -2.57
N SER A 25 -3.71 -6.37 -1.77
CA SER A 25 -3.88 -6.18 -0.33
C SER A 25 -3.38 -7.39 0.47
N ALA A 26 -2.85 -7.14 1.66
CA ALA A 26 -2.56 -8.17 2.65
C ALA A 26 -3.72 -8.27 3.64
N ASP A 27 -4.84 -8.86 3.21
CA ASP A 27 -6.07 -9.09 3.98
C ASP A 27 -6.72 -7.82 4.56
N LEU A 28 -6.44 -6.68 3.97
CA LEU A 28 -6.97 -5.36 4.38
C LEU A 28 -7.75 -4.64 3.27
N GLY A 29 -8.13 -5.33 2.20
CA GLY A 29 -8.76 -4.69 1.05
C GLY A 29 -10.00 -3.88 1.42
N HIS A 30 -10.95 -4.46 2.13
CA HIS A 30 -12.15 -3.74 2.58
C HIS A 30 -11.81 -2.63 3.58
N ALA A 31 -10.91 -2.88 4.53
CA ALA A 31 -10.46 -1.88 5.49
C ALA A 31 -9.69 -0.71 4.83
N SER A 32 -9.06 -0.94 3.68
CA SER A 32 -8.39 0.08 2.87
C SER A 32 -9.31 0.76 1.86
N GLY A 33 -10.62 0.44 1.84
CA GLY A 33 -11.59 1.03 0.92
C GLY A 33 -11.62 0.39 -0.47
N LEU A 34 -10.94 -0.75 -0.68
CA LEU A 34 -10.82 -1.40 -1.99
C LEU A 34 -12.02 -2.27 -2.39
N LYS A 35 -13.04 -2.40 -1.54
CA LYS A 35 -14.20 -3.27 -1.81
C LYS A 35 -14.83 -3.00 -3.18
N ARG A 36 -15.07 -1.73 -3.52
CA ARG A 36 -15.66 -1.36 -4.81
C ARG A 36 -14.75 -1.73 -5.99
N PHE A 37 -13.44 -1.57 -5.84
CA PHE A 37 -12.48 -1.97 -6.87
C PHE A 37 -12.48 -3.49 -7.07
N GLU A 38 -12.46 -4.27 -5.99
CA GLU A 38 -12.53 -5.73 -6.02
C GLU A 38 -13.81 -6.23 -6.71
N GLU A 39 -14.97 -5.64 -6.40
CA GLU A 39 -16.26 -6.01 -6.98
C GLU A 39 -16.33 -5.72 -8.49
N LEU A 40 -15.77 -4.61 -8.94
CA LEU A 40 -15.83 -4.19 -10.35
C LEU A 40 -14.71 -4.79 -11.19
N TYR A 41 -13.54 -5.05 -10.60
CA TYR A 41 -12.35 -5.49 -11.30
C TYR A 41 -11.68 -6.70 -10.62
N PRO A 42 -12.39 -7.82 -10.43
CA PRO A 42 -11.86 -8.99 -9.71
C PRO A 42 -10.60 -9.56 -10.36
N GLY A 43 -10.43 -9.41 -11.67
CA GLY A 43 -9.22 -9.84 -12.39
C GLY A 43 -7.99 -8.94 -12.20
N ARG A 44 -8.13 -7.79 -11.53
CA ARG A 44 -7.05 -6.82 -11.25
C ARG A 44 -6.88 -6.56 -9.75
N TYR A 45 -7.58 -7.31 -8.93
CA TYR A 45 -7.46 -7.29 -7.48
C TYR A 45 -6.89 -8.62 -6.97
N VAL A 46 -5.92 -8.53 -6.07
CA VAL A 46 -5.34 -9.71 -5.43
C VAL A 46 -5.30 -9.52 -3.92
N ASN A 47 -5.87 -10.46 -3.19
CA ASN A 47 -5.66 -10.57 -1.75
C ASN A 47 -4.60 -11.65 -1.49
N ILE A 48 -3.46 -11.22 -0.95
CA ILE A 48 -2.31 -12.09 -0.64
C ILE A 48 -2.49 -12.84 0.68
N GLY A 49 -3.51 -12.47 1.48
CA GLY A 49 -3.59 -12.88 2.87
C GLY A 49 -2.63 -12.06 3.75
N ILE A 50 -2.49 -12.47 5.01
CA ILE A 50 -1.62 -11.79 5.99
C ILE A 50 -0.14 -12.16 5.70
N ALA A 51 0.39 -11.65 4.59
CA ALA A 51 1.72 -11.98 4.07
C ALA A 51 2.38 -10.75 3.44
N GLU A 52 2.69 -9.73 4.22
CA GLU A 52 3.08 -8.40 3.73
C GLU A 52 4.40 -8.39 2.95
N GLN A 53 5.35 -9.24 3.31
CA GLN A 53 6.59 -9.39 2.52
C GLN A 53 6.28 -9.92 1.12
N ASN A 54 5.36 -10.89 1.02
CA ASN A 54 4.88 -11.40 -0.26
C ASN A 54 4.07 -10.35 -1.02
N LEU A 55 3.28 -9.52 -0.32
CA LEU A 55 2.57 -8.36 -0.90
C LEU A 55 3.52 -7.48 -1.72
N ILE A 56 4.63 -7.09 -1.12
CA ILE A 56 5.61 -6.22 -1.79
C ILE A 56 6.31 -6.97 -2.94
N GLY A 57 6.60 -8.26 -2.77
CA GLY A 57 7.20 -9.09 -3.82
C GLY A 57 6.31 -9.23 -5.06
N VAL A 58 5.03 -9.53 -4.85
CA VAL A 58 4.04 -9.64 -5.94
C VAL A 58 3.81 -8.29 -6.61
N ALA A 59 3.65 -7.21 -5.84
CA ALA A 59 3.53 -5.87 -6.39
C ALA A 59 4.76 -5.46 -7.21
N ALA A 60 5.96 -5.82 -6.75
CA ALA A 60 7.20 -5.59 -7.49
C ALA A 60 7.22 -6.38 -8.82
N GLY A 61 6.75 -7.63 -8.81
CA GLY A 61 6.61 -8.44 -10.02
C GLY A 61 5.68 -7.79 -11.04
N VAL A 62 4.52 -7.32 -10.61
CA VAL A 62 3.56 -6.58 -11.46
C VAL A 62 4.17 -5.29 -12.00
N ALA A 63 4.85 -4.52 -11.15
CA ALA A 63 5.47 -3.25 -11.54
C ALA A 63 6.65 -3.43 -12.50
N LYS A 64 7.30 -4.60 -12.52
CA LYS A 64 8.46 -4.88 -13.37
C LYS A 64 8.15 -4.75 -14.87
N ASP A 65 6.95 -5.08 -15.26
CA ASP A 65 6.48 -5.00 -16.65
C ASP A 65 5.86 -3.62 -16.98
N GLY A 66 6.01 -2.64 -16.09
CA GLY A 66 5.50 -1.28 -16.28
C GLY A 66 4.04 -1.09 -15.86
N THR A 67 3.40 -2.12 -15.34
CA THR A 67 2.01 -2.08 -14.88
C THR A 67 1.87 -1.25 -13.60
N PRO A 68 0.97 -0.25 -13.55
CA PRO A 68 0.70 0.51 -12.34
C PRO A 68 0.08 -0.37 -11.26
N VAL A 69 0.65 -0.31 -10.05
CA VAL A 69 0.18 -1.12 -8.93
C VAL A 69 0.19 -0.37 -7.61
N VAL A 70 -0.86 -0.56 -6.82
CA VAL A 70 -0.93 -0.15 -5.42
C VAL A 70 -0.99 -1.38 -4.52
N ALA A 71 -0.19 -1.36 -3.45
CA ALA A 71 -0.15 -2.39 -2.41
C ALA A 71 -0.57 -1.79 -1.08
N THR A 72 -1.55 -2.39 -0.38
CA THR A 72 -2.09 -1.85 0.87
C THR A 72 -1.98 -2.81 2.03
N THR A 73 -1.52 -2.30 3.17
CA THR A 73 -1.55 -2.97 4.47
C THR A 73 -1.45 -1.92 5.58
N TYR A 74 -1.40 -2.31 6.85
CA TYR A 74 -1.14 -1.36 7.95
C TYR A 74 0.28 -0.78 7.89
N ALA A 75 0.43 0.48 8.29
CA ALA A 75 1.70 1.21 8.22
C ALA A 75 2.90 0.51 8.88
N PRO A 76 2.80 -0.05 10.11
CA PRO A 76 3.92 -0.78 10.71
C PRO A 76 4.31 -2.03 9.92
N PHE A 77 3.35 -2.69 9.27
CA PHE A 77 3.61 -3.89 8.48
C PHE A 77 4.11 -3.55 7.07
N ALA A 78 3.61 -2.44 6.50
CA ALA A 78 4.15 -1.91 5.24
C ALA A 78 5.61 -1.47 5.37
N SER A 79 6.01 -0.95 6.52
CA SER A 79 7.35 -0.42 6.76
C SER A 79 8.30 -1.46 7.38
N MET A 80 8.17 -1.69 8.67
CA MET A 80 9.14 -2.53 9.43
C MET A 80 9.21 -3.96 8.92
N ARG A 81 8.05 -4.59 8.69
CA ARG A 81 8.00 -5.99 8.24
C ARG A 81 8.51 -6.16 6.81
N CYS A 82 8.35 -5.14 5.96
CA CYS A 82 8.70 -5.17 4.54
C CYS A 82 9.96 -4.37 4.19
N ALA A 83 10.71 -3.90 5.16
CA ALA A 83 11.84 -2.98 4.95
C ALA A 83 12.86 -3.52 3.93
N ASP A 84 13.21 -4.79 4.01
CA ASP A 84 14.17 -5.40 3.08
C ASP A 84 13.60 -5.51 1.66
N GLN A 85 12.35 -5.92 1.52
CA GLN A 85 11.68 -6.01 0.21
C GLN A 85 11.58 -4.63 -0.45
N ILE A 86 11.17 -3.60 0.31
CA ILE A 86 11.10 -2.21 -0.20
C ILE A 86 12.48 -1.72 -0.59
N ARG A 87 13.50 -1.97 0.24
CA ARG A 87 14.88 -1.59 -0.05
C ARG A 87 15.38 -2.19 -1.37
N ASN A 88 15.12 -3.47 -1.58
CA ASN A 88 15.57 -4.16 -2.78
C ASN A 88 14.75 -3.79 -4.01
N TYR A 89 13.43 -3.89 -3.94
CA TYR A 89 12.58 -3.72 -5.12
C TYR A 89 12.37 -2.24 -5.48
N MET A 90 12.05 -1.40 -4.51
CA MET A 90 11.77 0.01 -4.77
C MET A 90 13.05 0.86 -4.72
N GLY A 91 13.91 0.61 -3.73
CA GLY A 91 15.17 1.38 -3.57
C GLY A 91 16.22 1.01 -4.61
N TYR A 92 16.63 -0.25 -4.67
CA TYR A 92 17.71 -0.70 -5.56
C TYR A 92 17.24 -0.90 -7.02
N MET A 93 16.17 -1.67 -7.23
CA MET A 93 15.64 -1.94 -8.58
C MET A 93 14.80 -0.80 -9.14
N LYS A 94 14.43 0.19 -8.32
CA LYS A 94 13.62 1.37 -8.69
C LYS A 94 12.27 1.02 -9.31
N LEU A 95 11.65 -0.07 -8.88
CA LEU A 95 10.33 -0.48 -9.36
C LEU A 95 9.25 0.46 -8.85
N ASN A 96 8.31 0.80 -9.73
CA ASN A 96 7.29 1.81 -9.46
C ASN A 96 6.07 1.21 -8.73
N VAL A 97 6.27 0.76 -7.50
CA VAL A 97 5.21 0.28 -6.60
C VAL A 97 4.74 1.43 -5.71
N LYS A 98 3.43 1.61 -5.60
CA LYS A 98 2.81 2.50 -4.60
C LYS A 98 2.42 1.66 -3.39
N VAL A 99 3.13 1.84 -2.28
CA VAL A 99 2.81 1.18 -1.01
C VAL A 99 2.02 2.13 -0.13
N VAL A 100 0.82 1.74 0.26
CA VAL A 100 -0.03 2.54 1.14
C VAL A 100 -0.09 1.89 2.51
N GLY A 101 0.58 2.52 3.48
CA GLY A 101 0.52 2.15 4.88
C GLY A 101 -0.67 2.81 5.56
N MET A 102 -1.70 2.03 5.85
CA MET A 102 -2.89 2.52 6.53
C MET A 102 -2.64 2.68 8.03
N ASP A 103 -3.35 3.65 8.63
CA ASP A 103 -3.40 3.82 10.07
C ASP A 103 -2.03 3.98 10.74
N SER A 104 -1.19 4.85 10.18
CA SER A 104 0.09 5.28 10.79
C SER A 104 -0.13 5.93 12.16
N GLY A 105 0.90 6.02 12.97
CA GLY A 105 0.83 6.51 14.34
C GLY A 105 0.15 5.51 15.27
N MET A 106 -0.70 5.99 16.18
CA MET A 106 -1.39 5.19 17.19
C MET A 106 -2.88 5.00 16.91
N ILE A 107 -3.33 5.13 15.67
CA ILE A 107 -4.76 5.03 15.30
C ILE A 107 -5.32 3.66 15.69
N GLN A 108 -4.53 2.60 15.54
CA GLN A 108 -4.90 1.22 15.91
C GLN A 108 -4.65 0.91 17.40
N SER A 109 -4.96 1.86 18.28
CA SER A 109 -4.72 1.75 19.73
C SER A 109 -5.31 0.50 20.37
N ASN A 110 -6.43 -0.01 19.86
CA ASN A 110 -7.10 -1.21 20.37
C ASN A 110 -6.26 -2.50 20.21
N PHE A 111 -5.33 -2.52 19.26
CA PHE A 111 -4.46 -3.67 18.99
C PHE A 111 -3.12 -3.58 19.72
N GLY A 112 -2.83 -2.45 20.38
CA GLY A 112 -1.62 -2.23 21.14
C GLY A 112 -0.38 -1.94 20.29
N ALA A 113 0.79 -1.95 20.91
CA ALA A 113 2.04 -1.48 20.35
C ALA A 113 2.48 -2.20 19.07
N SER A 114 2.07 -3.44 18.86
CA SER A 114 2.39 -4.19 17.63
C SER A 114 1.75 -3.60 16.36
N HIS A 115 0.76 -2.73 16.51
CA HIS A 115 0.05 -2.07 15.40
C HIS A 115 0.33 -0.57 15.33
N TYR A 116 1.23 -0.03 16.17
CA TYR A 116 1.62 1.37 16.10
C TYR A 116 2.63 1.59 14.96
N GLY A 117 2.34 2.54 14.08
CA GLY A 117 3.23 2.96 13.01
C GLY A 117 3.99 4.23 13.42
N ILE A 118 4.92 4.13 14.37
CA ILE A 118 5.67 5.27 14.89
C ILE A 118 6.97 5.47 14.12
N GLU A 119 7.61 4.37 13.70
CA GLU A 119 8.90 4.35 13.02
C GLU A 119 8.79 4.34 11.49
N ASP A 120 7.62 4.18 10.96
CA ASP A 120 7.32 3.91 9.54
C ASP A 120 7.97 4.93 8.59
N MET A 121 7.71 6.21 8.77
CA MET A 121 8.30 7.27 7.95
C MET A 121 9.81 7.39 8.18
N GLY A 122 10.25 7.26 9.44
CA GLY A 122 11.65 7.32 9.81
C GLY A 122 12.48 6.26 9.10
N LEU A 123 11.99 5.02 9.10
CA LEU A 123 12.64 3.90 8.44
C LEU A 123 12.68 4.07 6.91
N LEU A 124 11.52 4.33 6.29
CA LEU A 124 11.41 4.32 4.84
C LEU A 124 12.15 5.48 4.18
N ARG A 125 12.23 6.65 4.83
CA ARG A 125 13.00 7.79 4.31
C ARG A 125 14.51 7.58 4.26
N MET A 126 15.04 6.56 4.94
CA MET A 126 16.46 6.20 4.84
C MET A 126 16.79 5.39 3.59
N ILE A 127 15.79 4.85 2.89
CA ILE A 127 16.01 4.02 1.72
C ILE A 127 16.15 4.91 0.47
N PRO A 128 17.30 4.88 -0.22
CA PRO A 128 17.48 5.67 -1.44
C PRO A 128 16.42 5.37 -2.51
N ASN A 129 16.03 6.37 -3.28
CA ASN A 129 15.02 6.29 -4.36
C ASN A 129 13.58 6.00 -3.88
N VAL A 130 13.33 5.91 -2.58
CA VAL A 130 11.98 5.79 -2.03
C VAL A 130 11.48 7.17 -1.65
N THR A 131 10.33 7.57 -2.18
CA THR A 131 9.63 8.79 -1.78
C THR A 131 8.59 8.45 -0.72
N VAL A 132 8.64 9.14 0.40
CA VAL A 132 7.70 8.97 1.52
C VAL A 132 6.78 10.18 1.57
N ILE A 133 5.47 9.95 1.52
CA ILE A 133 4.44 10.99 1.54
C ILE A 133 3.50 10.71 2.71
N CYS A 134 3.20 11.75 3.48
CA CYS A 134 2.18 11.73 4.52
C CYS A 134 1.17 12.86 4.23
N PRO A 135 0.05 12.56 3.56
CA PRO A 135 -0.97 13.54 3.25
C PRO A 135 -1.57 14.14 4.53
N SER A 136 -1.82 15.44 4.55
CA SER A 136 -2.45 16.11 5.69
C SER A 136 -3.96 15.82 5.79
N ASP A 137 -4.58 15.57 4.67
CA ASP A 137 -6.01 15.28 4.55
C ASP A 137 -6.31 14.51 3.25
N GLY A 138 -7.60 14.29 2.97
CA GLY A 138 -8.04 13.56 1.78
C GLY A 138 -8.02 14.36 0.47
N GLN A 139 -7.57 15.61 0.49
CA GLN A 139 -7.46 16.48 -0.70
C GLN A 139 -6.00 16.64 -1.15
N ALA A 140 -5.06 16.35 -0.24
CA ALA A 140 -3.62 16.37 -0.50
C ALA A 140 -3.18 15.12 -1.24
#